data_543cb00edce55b4f169a60b6cac982ce
#
_entry.id   543cb00edce55b4f169a60b6cac982ce
#
_cell.length_a   1.000
_cell.length_b   1.000
_cell.length_c   1.000
_cell.angle_alpha   90.00
_cell.angle_beta   90.00
_cell.angle_gamma   90.00
#
_symmetry.space_group_name_H-M   'P 1'
#
loop_
_entity.id
_entity.type
_entity.pdbx_description
1 polymer ?
#
loop_
_entity_poly.entity_id
_entity_poly.type
_entity_poly.pdbx_seq_one_letter_code
_entity_poly.pdbx_strand_id
1 'polypeptide(L)'
;MSAAPLALTIPLAVLLAALAAAAALMAKGGFAGTLSRKGRLGVHSPAAMASDEAFALANKVAAPISAGAAVVAAVLAVLTLVLSPSTAMALVFAVIGLAGSLALLVVAGVLGDRAARQVPIPASKPAAAGGGGCSGCACGGGGCSGITRTDPAATAGQA
;
A
#
# COMPACT_ATOMS: atom_id res chain seq x y z
N MET A 1 -41.57 11.44 7.15
CA MET A 1 -40.29 11.11 6.51
C MET A 1 -40.27 9.59 6.30
N SER A 2 -40.32 9.14 5.04
CA SER A 2 -40.36 7.69 4.74
C SER A 2 -38.99 7.06 5.06
N ALA A 3 -39.00 5.93 5.78
CA ALA A 3 -37.79 5.11 5.95
C ALA A 3 -37.26 4.64 4.58
N ALA A 4 -35.97 4.50 4.45
CA ALA A 4 -35.37 3.97 3.22
C ALA A 4 -35.88 2.54 2.95
N PRO A 5 -36.17 2.17 1.69
CA PRO A 5 -36.57 0.81 1.39
C PRO A 5 -35.45 -0.16 1.70
N LEU A 6 -35.75 -1.30 2.32
CA LEU A 6 -34.77 -2.35 2.64
C LEU A 6 -33.97 -2.80 1.43
N ALA A 7 -34.57 -2.77 0.25
CA ALA A 7 -33.90 -3.07 -1.02
C ALA A 7 -32.69 -2.15 -1.33
N LEU A 8 -32.63 -0.94 -0.76
CA LEU A 8 -31.52 -0.02 -0.91
C LEU A 8 -30.52 -0.11 0.26
N THR A 9 -31.05 -0.19 1.49
CA THR A 9 -30.19 -0.17 2.70
C THR A 9 -29.34 -1.43 2.85
N ILE A 10 -29.89 -2.61 2.52
CA ILE A 10 -29.16 -3.87 2.63
C ILE A 10 -27.93 -3.90 1.69
N PRO A 11 -28.02 -3.64 0.37
CA PRO A 11 -26.84 -3.69 -0.49
C PRO A 11 -25.80 -2.63 -0.13
N LEU A 12 -26.19 -1.44 0.33
CA LEU A 12 -25.25 -0.43 0.80
C LEU A 12 -24.50 -0.87 2.07
N ALA A 13 -25.21 -1.44 3.04
CA ALA A 13 -24.60 -1.96 4.26
C ALA A 13 -23.67 -3.15 3.96
N VAL A 14 -24.06 -4.04 3.06
CA VAL A 14 -23.22 -5.18 2.62
C VAL A 14 -21.95 -4.67 1.93
N LEU A 15 -22.04 -3.66 1.08
CA LEU A 15 -20.88 -3.07 0.41
C LEU A 15 -19.91 -2.47 1.42
N LEU A 16 -20.40 -1.70 2.40
CA LEU A 16 -19.57 -1.12 3.46
C LEU A 16 -18.96 -2.20 4.37
N ALA A 17 -19.73 -3.23 4.70
CA ALA A 17 -19.25 -4.36 5.50
C ALA A 17 -18.16 -5.15 4.76
N ALA A 18 -18.30 -5.38 3.46
CA ALA A 18 -17.29 -6.03 2.63
C ALA A 18 -15.99 -5.20 2.58
N LEU A 19 -16.10 -3.88 2.42
CA LEU A 19 -14.96 -2.97 2.45
C LEU A 19 -14.27 -2.99 3.82
N ALA A 20 -15.05 -2.96 4.91
CA ALA A 20 -14.54 -3.05 6.27
C ALA A 20 -13.78 -4.37 6.51
N ALA A 21 -14.35 -5.50 6.06
CA ALA A 21 -13.70 -6.81 6.17
C ALA A 21 -12.38 -6.86 5.38
N ALA A 22 -12.36 -6.38 4.14
CA ALA A 22 -11.15 -6.33 3.33
C ALA A 22 -10.06 -5.48 3.98
N ALA A 23 -10.39 -4.27 4.47
CA ALA A 23 -9.46 -3.39 5.16
C ALA A 23 -8.95 -4.00 6.48
N ALA A 24 -9.82 -4.70 7.25
CA ALA A 24 -9.44 -5.38 8.47
C ALA A 24 -8.48 -6.56 8.21
N LEU A 25 -8.70 -7.32 7.14
CA LEU A 25 -7.78 -8.40 6.73
C LEU A 25 -6.41 -7.86 6.32
N MET A 26 -6.37 -6.73 5.59
CA MET A 26 -5.11 -6.04 5.26
C MET A 26 -4.40 -5.56 6.52
N ALA A 27 -5.11 -4.93 7.45
CA ALA A 27 -4.55 -4.47 8.71
C ALA A 27 -3.98 -5.63 9.54
N LYS A 28 -4.77 -6.69 9.75
CA LYS A 28 -4.35 -7.89 10.49
C LYS A 28 -3.11 -8.52 9.87
N GLY A 29 -3.10 -8.73 8.54
CA GLY A 29 -1.97 -9.29 7.83
C GLY A 29 -0.72 -8.42 7.88
N GLY A 30 -0.89 -7.08 7.83
CA GLY A 30 0.20 -6.11 7.96
C GLY A 30 0.83 -6.11 9.36
N PHE A 31 0.01 -6.14 10.42
CA PHE A 31 0.50 -6.24 11.79
C PHE A 31 1.19 -7.58 12.08
N ALA A 32 0.63 -8.67 11.60
CA ALA A 32 1.17 -10.02 11.81
C ALA A 32 2.36 -10.34 10.88
N GLY A 33 2.64 -9.52 9.86
CA GLY A 33 3.68 -9.80 8.87
C GLY A 33 3.41 -11.05 8.02
N THR A 34 2.15 -11.49 7.95
CA THR A 34 1.76 -12.71 7.24
C THR A 34 1.37 -12.48 5.78
N LEU A 35 1.40 -11.22 5.32
CA LEU A 35 1.11 -10.88 3.93
C LEU A 35 2.20 -11.41 3.02
N SER A 36 1.80 -12.13 1.97
CA SER A 36 2.71 -12.66 0.96
C SER A 36 2.75 -11.75 -0.26
N ARG A 37 3.95 -11.53 -0.83
CA ARG A 37 4.16 -10.80 -2.09
C ARG A 37 3.39 -11.41 -3.26
N LYS A 38 3.09 -12.71 -3.21
CA LYS A 38 2.28 -13.40 -4.22
C LYS A 38 0.78 -13.27 -3.99
N GLY A 39 0.36 -12.77 -2.80
CA GLY A 39 -1.03 -12.56 -2.45
C GLY A 39 -1.62 -11.35 -3.16
N ARG A 40 -2.97 -11.24 -3.14
CA ARG A 40 -3.68 -10.09 -3.71
C ARG A 40 -3.88 -8.95 -2.70
N LEU A 41 -3.57 -9.18 -1.44
CA LEU A 41 -3.75 -8.22 -0.35
C LEU A 41 -2.42 -7.55 0.00
N GLY A 42 -2.46 -6.25 0.30
CA GLY A 42 -1.30 -5.47 0.72
C GLY A 42 -0.87 -4.41 -0.29
N VAL A 43 0.18 -3.67 0.05
CA VAL A 43 0.77 -2.63 -0.80
C VAL A 43 1.68 -3.28 -1.85
N HIS A 44 1.29 -3.19 -3.11
CA HIS A 44 2.02 -3.79 -4.26
C HIS A 44 2.66 -2.72 -5.14
N SER A 45 3.29 -1.71 -4.54
CA SER A 45 4.05 -0.73 -5.31
C SER A 45 5.39 -1.33 -5.80
N PRO A 46 5.99 -0.80 -6.89
CA PRO A 46 7.30 -1.25 -7.35
C PRO A 46 8.38 -1.21 -6.28
N ALA A 47 8.36 -0.20 -5.40
CA ALA A 47 9.29 -0.07 -4.28
C ALA A 47 9.05 -1.17 -3.22
N ALA A 48 7.79 -1.45 -2.87
CA ALA A 48 7.46 -2.51 -1.92
C ALA A 48 7.83 -3.90 -2.47
N MET A 49 7.73 -4.10 -3.77
CA MET A 49 8.05 -5.37 -4.41
C MET A 49 9.55 -5.59 -4.64
N ALA A 50 10.41 -4.61 -4.35
CA ALA A 50 11.87 -4.70 -4.55
C ALA A 50 12.54 -5.74 -3.64
N SER A 51 12.08 -5.87 -2.38
CA SER A 51 12.60 -6.87 -1.44
C SER A 51 11.50 -7.35 -0.48
N ASP A 52 11.73 -8.48 0.19
CA ASP A 52 10.78 -8.98 1.20
C ASP A 52 10.71 -8.05 2.42
N GLU A 53 11.82 -7.43 2.78
CA GLU A 53 11.89 -6.45 3.86
C GLU A 53 11.12 -5.18 3.51
N ALA A 54 11.27 -4.67 2.29
CA ALA A 54 10.54 -3.50 1.81
C ALA A 54 9.02 -3.77 1.79
N PHE A 55 8.61 -4.97 1.35
CA PHE A 55 7.22 -5.39 1.36
C PHE A 55 6.65 -5.48 2.78
N ALA A 56 7.38 -6.11 3.70
CA ALA A 56 6.97 -6.24 5.10
C ALA A 56 6.84 -4.87 5.77
N LEU A 57 7.82 -3.97 5.57
CA LEU A 57 7.80 -2.63 6.13
C LEU A 57 6.65 -1.79 5.57
N ALA A 58 6.43 -1.82 4.25
CA ALA A 58 5.33 -1.10 3.60
C ALA A 58 3.97 -1.49 4.20
N ASN A 59 3.72 -2.79 4.34
CA ASN A 59 2.46 -3.30 4.87
C ASN A 59 2.31 -3.04 6.38
N LYS A 60 3.41 -3.09 7.14
CA LYS A 60 3.40 -2.75 8.58
C LYS A 60 3.06 -1.28 8.81
N VAL A 61 3.59 -0.37 8.00
CA VAL A 61 3.27 1.06 8.08
C VAL A 61 1.84 1.35 7.61
N ALA A 62 1.35 0.64 6.60
CA ALA A 62 -0.02 0.78 6.10
C ALA A 62 -1.09 0.20 7.05
N ALA A 63 -0.72 -0.77 7.90
CA ALA A 63 -1.65 -1.52 8.75
C ALA A 63 -2.52 -0.64 9.69
N PRO A 64 -1.99 0.33 10.46
CA PRO A 64 -2.81 1.14 11.36
C PRO A 64 -3.82 2.01 10.61
N ILE A 65 -3.46 2.52 9.43
CA ILE A 65 -4.36 3.34 8.61
C ILE A 65 -5.45 2.46 7.98
N SER A 66 -5.11 1.26 7.54
CA SER A 66 -6.08 0.28 7.04
C SER A 66 -7.05 -0.16 8.15
N ALA A 67 -6.58 -0.28 9.40
CA ALA A 67 -7.45 -0.53 10.54
C ALA A 67 -8.43 0.63 10.77
N GLY A 68 -7.97 1.88 10.67
CA GLY A 68 -8.83 3.06 10.72
C GLY A 68 -9.91 3.04 9.63
N ALA A 69 -9.54 2.72 8.40
CA ALA A 69 -10.50 2.59 7.28
C ALA A 69 -11.55 1.49 7.56
N ALA A 70 -11.13 0.35 8.13
CA ALA A 70 -12.03 -0.72 8.51
C ALA A 70 -13.05 -0.28 9.57
N VAL A 71 -12.61 0.44 10.60
CA VAL A 71 -13.48 0.96 11.66
C VAL A 71 -14.50 1.95 11.09
N VAL A 72 -14.08 2.90 10.27
CA VAL A 72 -14.99 3.88 9.63
C VAL A 72 -16.07 3.17 8.81
N ALA A 73 -15.66 2.24 7.94
CA ALA A 73 -16.61 1.50 7.11
C ALA A 73 -17.56 0.63 7.95
N ALA A 74 -17.07 -0.03 8.99
CA ALA A 74 -17.88 -0.89 9.86
C ALA A 74 -18.91 -0.06 10.66
N VAL A 75 -18.50 1.06 11.25
CA VAL A 75 -19.41 1.94 12.00
C VAL A 75 -20.53 2.45 11.11
N LEU A 76 -20.22 2.92 9.89
CA LEU A 76 -21.23 3.43 8.97
C LEU A 76 -22.13 2.32 8.42
N ALA A 77 -21.62 1.10 8.24
CA ALA A 77 -22.46 -0.05 7.91
C ALA A 77 -23.51 -0.35 9.00
N VAL A 78 -23.06 -0.36 10.27
CA VAL A 78 -23.94 -0.57 11.43
C VAL A 78 -24.96 0.55 11.56
N LEU A 79 -24.53 1.82 11.46
CA LEU A 79 -25.44 2.98 11.53
C LEU A 79 -26.51 2.94 10.43
N THR A 80 -26.15 2.51 9.22
CA THR A 80 -27.10 2.36 8.10
C THR A 80 -28.18 1.33 8.41
N LEU A 81 -27.84 0.25 9.14
CA LEU A 81 -28.81 -0.80 9.47
C LEU A 81 -29.64 -0.46 10.72
N VAL A 82 -29.01 0.10 11.76
CA VAL A 82 -29.67 0.30 13.08
C VAL A 82 -30.59 1.51 13.10
N LEU A 83 -30.16 2.62 12.50
CA LEU A 83 -30.92 3.88 12.56
C LEU A 83 -32.10 3.95 11.60
N SER A 84 -32.30 2.95 10.71
CA SER A 84 -33.34 2.97 9.66
C SER A 84 -33.49 4.35 9.02
N PRO A 85 -32.40 4.94 8.49
CA PRO A 85 -32.37 6.33 8.04
C PRO A 85 -33.30 6.55 6.85
N SER A 86 -33.66 7.82 6.60
CA SER A 86 -34.30 8.17 5.32
C SER A 86 -33.35 7.85 4.15
N THR A 87 -33.88 7.68 2.95
CA THR A 87 -33.10 7.38 1.74
C THR A 87 -31.92 8.35 1.55
N ALA A 88 -32.14 9.64 1.80
CA ALA A 88 -31.09 10.66 1.68
C ALA A 88 -29.96 10.43 2.71
N MET A 89 -30.29 10.14 3.96
CA MET A 89 -29.30 9.86 5.00
C MET A 89 -28.55 8.56 4.76
N ALA A 90 -29.20 7.51 4.25
CA ALA A 90 -28.55 6.26 3.89
C ALA A 90 -27.50 6.47 2.78
N LEU A 91 -27.82 7.28 1.76
CA LEU A 91 -26.89 7.65 0.72
C LEU A 91 -25.71 8.48 1.25
N VAL A 92 -25.97 9.45 2.14
CA VAL A 92 -24.91 10.24 2.77
C VAL A 92 -23.94 9.35 3.56
N PHE A 93 -24.45 8.42 4.37
CA PHE A 93 -23.62 7.46 5.10
C PHE A 93 -22.78 6.57 4.17
N ALA A 94 -23.41 6.10 3.08
CA ALA A 94 -22.70 5.28 2.08
C ALA A 94 -21.59 6.08 1.39
N VAL A 95 -21.85 7.31 0.97
CA VAL A 95 -20.85 8.17 0.30
C VAL A 95 -19.70 8.51 1.25
N ILE A 96 -20.01 8.95 2.48
CA ILE A 96 -18.97 9.25 3.47
C ILE A 96 -18.17 8.00 3.84
N GLY A 97 -18.83 6.87 4.05
CA GLY A 97 -18.17 5.61 4.38
C GLY A 97 -17.28 5.11 3.27
N LEU A 98 -17.76 5.13 2.04
CA LEU A 98 -17.01 4.67 0.88
C LEU A 98 -15.83 5.61 0.57
N ALA A 99 -16.12 6.91 0.40
CA ALA A 99 -15.10 7.90 0.07
C ALA A 99 -14.04 8.02 1.18
N GLY A 100 -14.46 8.09 2.45
CA GLY A 100 -13.56 8.17 3.60
C GLY A 100 -12.66 6.95 3.73
N SER A 101 -13.23 5.76 3.63
CA SER A 101 -12.44 4.51 3.71
C SER A 101 -11.50 4.35 2.53
N LEU A 102 -11.92 4.68 1.31
CA LEU A 102 -11.04 4.66 0.13
C LEU A 102 -9.91 5.68 0.24
N ALA A 103 -10.21 6.90 0.70
CA ALA A 103 -9.17 7.91 0.92
C ALA A 103 -8.12 7.43 1.93
N LEU A 104 -8.53 6.83 3.05
CA LEU A 104 -7.61 6.25 4.03
C LEU A 104 -6.77 5.11 3.43
N LEU A 105 -7.35 4.24 2.60
CA LEU A 105 -6.62 3.17 1.94
C LEU A 105 -5.59 3.71 0.93
N VAL A 106 -5.92 4.77 0.19
CA VAL A 106 -4.96 5.46 -0.70
C VAL A 106 -3.80 6.04 0.11
N VAL A 107 -4.08 6.73 1.22
CA VAL A 107 -3.05 7.28 2.11
C VAL A 107 -2.19 6.15 2.68
N ALA A 108 -2.79 5.04 3.11
CA ALA A 108 -2.06 3.85 3.57
C ALA A 108 -1.08 3.33 2.50
N GLY A 109 -1.53 3.25 1.25
CA GLY A 109 -0.70 2.83 0.11
C GLY A 109 0.47 3.79 -0.14
N VAL A 110 0.22 5.10 -0.15
CA VAL A 110 1.26 6.12 -0.36
C VAL A 110 2.31 6.10 0.76
N LEU A 111 1.88 6.01 2.03
CA LEU A 111 2.81 5.96 3.16
C LEU A 111 3.60 4.64 3.19
N GLY A 112 2.95 3.53 2.84
CA GLY A 112 3.63 2.25 2.67
C GLY A 112 4.69 2.29 1.57
N ASP A 113 4.38 2.88 0.42
CA ASP A 113 5.35 3.05 -0.68
C ASP A 113 6.55 3.92 -0.27
N ARG A 114 6.30 5.04 0.43
CA ARG A 114 7.37 5.90 0.96
C ARG A 114 8.27 5.15 1.94
N ALA A 115 7.69 4.36 2.84
CA ALA A 115 8.44 3.56 3.79
C ALA A 115 9.29 2.49 3.09
N ALA A 116 8.76 1.82 2.06
CA ALA A 116 9.49 0.84 1.26
C ALA A 116 10.73 1.43 0.57
N ARG A 117 10.66 2.67 0.10
CA ARG A 117 11.79 3.37 -0.55
C ARG A 117 12.95 3.69 0.41
N GLN A 118 12.73 3.64 1.71
CA GLN A 118 13.77 3.86 2.72
C GLN A 118 14.59 2.61 3.01
N VAL A 119 14.11 1.44 2.59
CA VAL A 119 14.85 0.18 2.75
C VAL A 119 15.98 0.15 1.72
N PRO A 120 17.26 0.02 2.15
CA PRO A 120 18.37 -0.13 1.22
C PRO A 120 18.13 -1.38 0.37
N ILE A 121 18.08 -1.23 -0.93
CA ILE A 121 18.02 -2.38 -1.83
C ILE A 121 19.38 -3.07 -1.68
N PRO A 122 19.45 -4.32 -1.19
CA PRO A 122 20.70 -5.05 -1.17
C PRO A 122 21.23 -5.04 -2.61
N ALA A 123 22.42 -4.47 -2.79
CA ALA A 123 23.09 -4.47 -4.08
C ALA A 123 23.03 -5.91 -4.59
N SER A 124 22.31 -6.13 -5.69
CA SER A 124 22.27 -7.44 -6.32
C SER A 124 23.73 -7.88 -6.47
N LYS A 125 24.11 -8.98 -5.80
CA LYS A 125 25.42 -9.61 -6.05
C LYS A 125 25.64 -9.54 -7.53
N PRO A 126 26.75 -8.96 -8.04
CA PRO A 126 27.03 -8.98 -9.46
C PRO A 126 26.91 -10.44 -9.85
N ALA A 127 25.95 -10.74 -10.71
CA ALA A 127 25.80 -12.05 -11.30
C ALA A 127 27.19 -12.41 -11.81
N ALA A 128 27.79 -13.45 -11.26
CA ALA A 128 29.13 -13.93 -11.63
C ALA A 128 29.15 -13.90 -13.16
N ALA A 129 30.12 -13.18 -13.69
CA ALA A 129 30.29 -12.89 -15.10
C ALA A 129 30.31 -14.19 -15.89
N GLY A 130 29.12 -14.68 -16.25
CA GLY A 130 28.91 -15.61 -17.36
C GLY A 130 28.81 -14.76 -18.60
N GLY A 131 29.86 -14.79 -19.43
CA GLY A 131 29.95 -14.01 -20.65
C GLY A 131 28.76 -14.27 -21.58
N GLY A 132 27.94 -13.22 -21.75
CA GLY A 132 26.87 -13.14 -22.73
C GLY A 132 26.74 -11.67 -23.11
N GLY A 133 27.32 -11.30 -24.28
CA GLY A 133 27.36 -9.94 -24.76
C GLY A 133 25.99 -9.31 -24.85
N CYS A 134 25.82 -8.16 -24.22
CA CYS A 134 24.74 -7.23 -24.45
C CYS A 134 24.94 -6.52 -25.80
N SER A 135 24.71 -7.21 -26.91
CA SER A 135 24.55 -6.61 -28.23
C SER A 135 23.08 -6.20 -28.38
N GLY A 136 22.74 -4.96 -28.09
CA GLY A 136 21.41 -4.46 -28.41
C GLY A 136 20.80 -3.38 -27.53
N CYS A 137 21.53 -2.75 -26.61
CA CYS A 137 21.02 -1.54 -25.95
C CYS A 137 21.45 -0.30 -26.75
N ALA A 138 20.63 0.05 -27.75
CA ALA A 138 20.65 1.39 -28.35
C ALA A 138 20.06 2.40 -27.36
N CYS A 139 20.82 2.76 -26.34
CA CYS A 139 20.52 3.91 -25.47
C CYS A 139 20.91 5.18 -26.25
N GLY A 140 19.91 5.82 -26.88
CA GLY A 140 20.05 7.15 -27.40
C GLY A 140 20.40 8.12 -26.27
N GLY A 141 21.48 8.84 -26.46
CA GLY A 141 21.90 10.14 -25.96
C GLY A 141 21.45 10.58 -24.56
N GLY A 142 22.30 10.39 -23.55
CA GLY A 142 22.14 10.98 -22.24
C GLY A 142 23.27 10.53 -21.33
N GLY A 143 24.33 11.37 -21.20
CA GLY A 143 25.62 11.09 -20.59
C GLY A 143 25.56 10.43 -19.21
N CYS A 144 26.09 9.23 -19.10
CA CYS A 144 26.57 8.70 -17.85
C CYS A 144 27.85 9.42 -17.46
N SER A 145 27.71 10.58 -16.77
CA SER A 145 28.80 11.20 -16.06
C SER A 145 29.20 10.28 -14.93
N GLY A 146 30.24 9.46 -15.13
CA GLY A 146 30.83 8.66 -14.07
C GLY A 146 31.33 9.56 -12.96
N ILE A 147 30.63 9.54 -11.83
CA ILE A 147 31.17 10.06 -10.58
C ILE A 147 32.21 9.04 -10.15
N THR A 148 33.45 9.25 -10.54
CA THR A 148 34.60 8.61 -9.94
C THR A 148 34.70 9.11 -8.51
N ARG A 149 34.26 8.29 -7.57
CA ARG A 149 34.47 8.50 -6.14
C ARG A 149 35.97 8.28 -5.90
N THR A 150 36.71 9.38 -5.85
CA THR A 150 38.10 9.37 -5.37
C THR A 150 38.06 9.07 -3.87
N ASP A 151 38.50 7.90 -3.48
CA ASP A 151 38.75 7.53 -2.09
C ASP A 151 39.92 8.38 -1.54
N PRO A 152 39.72 9.16 -0.45
CA PRO A 152 40.79 10.01 0.13
C PRO A 152 41.73 9.24 1.06
N ALA A 153 41.78 7.90 1.04
CA ALA A 153 42.51 7.10 1.99
C ALA A 153 43.89 6.58 1.49
N ALA A 154 44.41 7.03 0.35
CA ALA A 154 45.64 6.50 -0.23
C ALA A 154 46.89 7.44 -0.11
N THR A 155 46.90 8.44 0.80
CA THR A 155 48.03 9.36 0.97
C THR A 155 48.48 9.50 2.44
N ALA A 156 48.61 8.41 3.18
CA ALA A 156 49.30 8.43 4.48
C ALA A 156 50.20 7.21 4.63
N GLY A 157 51.39 7.25 4.03
CA GLY A 157 52.33 6.17 4.21
C GLY A 157 53.58 6.24 3.31
N GLN A 158 54.23 7.39 3.21
CA GLN A 158 55.64 7.48 2.79
C GLN A 158 56.27 8.80 3.30
N ALA A 159 56.88 8.73 4.48
CA ALA A 159 58.01 9.55 4.92
C ALA A 159 58.66 8.87 6.12
#